data_b1df5a689c6d0714e568038a97dfa879
#
_entry.id   b1df5a689c6d0714e568038a97dfa879
#
_cell.length_a   1.000
_cell.length_b   1.000
_cell.length_c   1.000
_cell.angle_alpha   90.00
_cell.angle_beta   90.00
_cell.angle_gamma   90.00
#
_symmetry.space_group_name_H-M   'P 1'
#
loop_
_entity.id
_entity.type
_entity.pdbx_description
1 polymer ?
#
loop_
_entity_poly.entity_id
_entity_poly.type
_entity_poly.pdbx_seq_one_letter_code
_entity_poly.pdbx_strand_id
1 'polypeptide(L)'
;RGLGDVYKRQAEYGAGSVVCKMEDVYCNMKEYIMPVYEIIERAENAMRAAGIEPHLVPVRGGTDGARLSEMGLPCPNIFTGGHNFHGRFEYLPVPSLLKCVEVLVKLVQK
;
A
#
# COMPACT_ATOMS: atom_id res chain seq x y z
N ARG A 1 -14.29 2.30 14.97
CA ARG A 1 -14.39 1.26 16.05
C ARG A 1 -13.74 1.70 17.36
N GLY A 2 -12.55 2.31 17.36
CA GLY A 2 -11.82 2.65 18.60
C GLY A 2 -12.52 3.62 19.55
N LEU A 3 -13.20 4.66 19.07
CA LEU A 3 -13.87 5.65 19.92
C LEU A 3 -15.04 5.04 20.71
N GLY A 4 -15.81 4.14 20.11
CA GLY A 4 -16.91 3.46 20.80
C GLY A 4 -16.40 2.62 21.98
N ASP A 5 -15.23 1.99 21.86
CA ASP A 5 -14.62 1.21 22.94
C ASP A 5 -14.09 2.10 24.05
N VAL A 6 -13.55 3.31 23.73
CA VAL A 6 -13.13 4.29 24.74
C VAL A 6 -14.31 4.73 25.62
N TYR A 7 -15.43 5.14 25.00
CA TYR A 7 -16.64 5.55 25.73
C TYR A 7 -17.20 4.43 26.60
N LYS A 8 -17.22 3.21 26.07
CA LYS A 8 -17.70 2.04 26.81
C LYS A 8 -16.84 1.75 28.05
N ARG A 9 -15.51 1.82 27.91
CA ARG A 9 -14.58 1.62 29.03
C ARG A 9 -14.63 2.75 30.07
N GLN A 10 -14.78 4.00 29.62
CA GLN A 10 -14.93 5.13 30.52
C GLN A 10 -16.25 5.04 31.32
N ALA A 11 -17.34 4.50 30.74
CA ALA A 11 -18.58 4.25 31.45
C ALA A 11 -18.43 3.16 32.55
N GLU A 12 -17.56 2.16 32.30
CA GLU A 12 -17.30 1.05 33.20
C GLU A 12 -16.32 1.41 34.34
N TYR A 13 -15.25 2.16 34.01
CA TYR A 13 -14.11 2.42 34.88
C TYR A 13 -13.96 3.89 35.33
N GLY A 14 -14.88 4.75 34.93
CA GLY A 14 -14.88 6.18 35.22
C GLY A 14 -14.25 7.07 34.16
N ALA A 15 -14.62 8.34 34.21
CA ALA A 15 -14.11 9.34 33.26
C ALA A 15 -12.59 9.48 33.38
N GLY A 16 -11.91 9.51 32.25
CA GLY A 16 -10.45 9.63 32.15
C GLY A 16 -9.67 8.32 32.34
N SER A 17 -10.34 7.19 32.62
CA SER A 17 -9.69 5.88 32.71
C SER A 17 -9.01 5.43 31.40
N VAL A 18 -9.46 5.97 30.27
CA VAL A 18 -8.87 5.74 28.94
C VAL A 18 -8.68 7.06 28.23
N VAL A 19 -7.47 7.34 27.78
CA VAL A 19 -7.15 8.47 26.92
C VAL A 19 -6.74 7.93 25.54
N CYS A 20 -7.46 8.35 24.50
CA CYS A 20 -7.13 7.98 23.12
C CYS A 20 -6.57 9.21 22.40
N LYS A 21 -5.32 9.13 21.98
CA LYS A 21 -4.74 10.08 21.01
C LYS A 21 -4.80 9.46 19.65
N MET A 22 -5.31 10.18 18.67
CA MET A 22 -5.34 9.77 17.28
C MET A 22 -4.49 10.74 16.47
N GLU A 23 -3.58 10.19 15.70
CA GLU A 23 -2.73 10.92 14.78
C GLU A 23 -2.80 10.22 13.43
N ASP A 24 -3.00 11.00 12.36
CA ASP A 24 -2.94 10.48 11.01
C ASP A 24 -1.47 10.25 10.63
N VAL A 25 -1.12 8.99 10.38
CA VAL A 25 0.27 8.59 10.06
C VAL A 25 0.49 8.49 8.56
N TYR A 26 -0.56 8.13 7.80
CA TYR A 26 -0.50 7.96 6.35
C TYR A 26 -1.72 8.58 5.67
N CYS A 27 -1.45 9.35 4.62
CA CYS A 27 -2.48 9.82 3.71
C CYS A 27 -2.75 8.80 2.59
N ASN A 28 -3.94 8.88 1.98
CA ASN A 28 -4.22 8.10 0.79
C ASN A 28 -3.40 8.64 -0.39
N MET A 29 -2.47 7.86 -0.91
CA MET A 29 -1.61 8.28 -2.02
C MET A 29 -2.37 8.57 -3.31
N LYS A 30 -3.62 8.14 -3.45
CA LYS A 30 -4.43 8.35 -4.65
C LYS A 30 -4.47 9.82 -5.08
N GLU A 31 -4.63 10.74 -4.13
CA GLU A 31 -4.72 12.18 -4.41
C GLU A 31 -3.43 12.73 -5.04
N TYR A 32 -2.28 12.17 -4.69
CA TYR A 32 -0.97 12.53 -5.24
C TYR A 32 -0.65 11.85 -6.57
N ILE A 33 -1.21 10.66 -6.80
CA ILE A 33 -0.97 9.86 -8.01
C ILE A 33 -1.88 10.30 -9.16
N MET A 34 -3.13 10.65 -8.89
CA MET A 34 -4.11 10.98 -9.94
C MET A 34 -3.65 12.10 -10.90
N PRO A 35 -2.96 13.17 -10.45
CA PRO A 35 -2.46 14.21 -11.37
C PRO A 35 -1.37 13.74 -12.35
N VAL A 36 -0.72 12.61 -12.07
CA VAL A 36 0.38 12.02 -12.84
C VAL A 36 0.08 10.54 -13.16
N TYR A 37 -1.16 10.29 -13.55
CA TYR A 37 -1.66 8.91 -13.73
C TYR A 37 -0.89 8.11 -14.78
N GLU A 38 -0.17 8.76 -15.67
CA GLU A 38 0.71 8.14 -16.66
C GLU A 38 1.77 7.20 -16.04
N ILE A 39 2.14 7.40 -14.77
CA ILE A 39 3.05 6.47 -14.08
C ILE A 39 2.39 5.13 -13.79
N ILE A 40 1.08 5.12 -13.55
CA ILE A 40 0.28 3.90 -13.40
C ILE A 40 0.15 3.20 -14.77
N GLU A 41 -0.20 3.94 -15.81
CA GLU A 41 -0.33 3.39 -17.17
C GLU A 41 0.97 2.75 -17.67
N ARG A 42 2.13 3.37 -17.36
CA ARG A 42 3.44 2.79 -17.64
C ARG A 42 3.65 1.46 -16.90
N ALA A 43 3.29 1.39 -15.62
CA ALA A 43 3.40 0.17 -14.85
C ALA A 43 2.46 -0.93 -15.38
N GLU A 44 1.23 -0.58 -15.69
CA GLU A 44 0.26 -1.50 -16.30
C GLU A 44 0.74 -2.04 -17.66
N ASN A 45 1.27 -1.17 -18.51
CA ASN A 45 1.81 -1.56 -19.81
C ASN A 45 3.03 -2.49 -19.67
N ALA A 46 3.93 -2.21 -18.72
CA ALA A 46 5.04 -3.11 -18.40
C ALA A 46 4.58 -4.48 -17.91
N MET A 47 3.52 -4.54 -17.09
CA MET A 47 2.90 -5.79 -16.64
C MET A 47 2.28 -6.56 -17.81
N ARG A 48 1.49 -5.91 -18.66
CA ARG A 48 0.90 -6.54 -19.86
C ARG A 48 1.99 -7.07 -20.80
N ALA A 49 3.06 -6.29 -21.02
CA ALA A 49 4.20 -6.72 -21.82
C ALA A 49 4.95 -7.92 -21.22
N ALA A 50 4.86 -8.14 -19.90
CA ALA A 50 5.37 -9.31 -19.22
C ALA A 50 4.34 -10.47 -19.14
N GLY A 51 3.17 -10.33 -19.78
CA GLY A 51 2.11 -11.32 -19.78
C GLY A 51 1.31 -11.37 -18.46
N ILE A 52 1.26 -10.28 -17.72
CA ILE A 52 0.48 -10.13 -16.48
C ILE A 52 -0.67 -9.17 -16.73
N GLU A 53 -1.89 -9.56 -16.38
CA GLU A 53 -3.02 -8.65 -16.36
C GLU A 53 -2.97 -7.80 -15.07
N PRO A 54 -2.85 -6.46 -15.19
CA PRO A 54 -2.76 -5.59 -14.02
C PRO A 54 -4.12 -5.45 -13.32
N HIS A 55 -4.09 -5.42 -11.99
CA HIS A 55 -5.23 -5.13 -11.15
C HIS A 55 -4.88 -4.08 -10.11
N LEU A 56 -5.63 -2.99 -10.07
CA LEU A 56 -5.53 -1.99 -9.02
C LEU A 56 -6.29 -2.47 -7.79
N VAL A 57 -5.58 -2.61 -6.68
CA VAL A 57 -6.16 -3.05 -5.42
C VAL A 57 -5.82 -2.07 -4.30
N PRO A 58 -6.74 -1.84 -3.35
CA PRO A 58 -6.42 -1.03 -2.19
C PRO A 58 -5.45 -1.78 -1.27
N VAL A 59 -4.42 -1.07 -0.80
CA VAL A 59 -3.48 -1.59 0.19
C VAL A 59 -3.96 -1.21 1.59
N ARG A 60 -3.93 -2.15 2.52
CA ARG A 60 -4.19 -1.89 3.94
C ARG A 60 -2.92 -1.40 4.63
N GLY A 61 -3.06 -0.36 5.41
CA GLY A 61 -1.95 0.23 6.16
C GLY A 61 -1.12 1.20 5.32
N GLY A 62 -0.09 1.76 5.94
CA GLY A 62 0.83 2.68 5.29
C GLY A 62 1.91 1.94 4.51
N THR A 63 2.43 2.63 3.51
CA THR A 63 3.58 2.18 2.72
C THR A 63 4.56 3.33 2.57
N ASP A 64 5.81 3.02 2.31
CA ASP A 64 6.83 4.05 2.02
C ASP A 64 6.42 4.88 0.79
N GLY A 65 5.76 4.26 -0.21
CA GLY A 65 5.23 4.97 -1.37
C GLY A 65 4.18 6.03 -1.01
N ALA A 66 3.32 5.77 -0.01
CA ALA A 66 2.37 6.76 0.48
C ALA A 66 3.10 7.96 1.11
N ARG A 67 4.13 7.70 1.90
CA ARG A 67 4.93 8.75 2.54
C ARG A 67 5.73 9.56 1.52
N LEU A 68 6.35 8.91 0.54
CA LEU A 68 7.06 9.58 -0.54
C LEU A 68 6.11 10.45 -1.38
N SER A 69 4.91 9.96 -1.65
CA SER A 69 3.89 10.70 -2.39
C SER A 69 3.46 11.96 -1.65
N GLU A 70 3.25 11.88 -0.34
CA GLU A 70 2.96 13.03 0.51
C GLU A 70 4.10 14.08 0.50
N MET A 71 5.35 13.62 0.40
CA MET A 71 6.54 14.48 0.32
C MET A 71 6.76 15.09 -1.08
N GLY A 72 5.87 14.84 -2.04
CA GLY A 72 5.93 15.41 -3.39
C GLY A 72 6.57 14.50 -4.45
N LEU A 73 6.88 13.24 -4.10
CA LEU A 73 7.32 12.22 -5.06
C LEU A 73 6.21 11.19 -5.27
N PRO A 74 5.36 11.31 -6.28
CA PRO A 74 4.32 10.34 -6.58
C PRO A 74 4.92 8.93 -6.76
N CYS A 75 4.65 8.03 -5.81
CA CYS A 75 5.30 6.73 -5.73
C CYS A 75 4.27 5.61 -5.52
N PRO A 76 3.62 5.13 -6.59
CA PRO A 76 2.69 4.01 -6.48
C PRO A 76 3.42 2.71 -6.17
N ASN A 77 2.74 1.81 -5.46
CA ASN A 77 3.27 0.48 -5.20
C ASN A 77 3.00 -0.46 -6.37
N ILE A 78 3.94 -1.35 -6.64
CA ILE A 78 3.75 -2.48 -7.57
C ILE A 78 3.80 -3.80 -6.78
N PHE A 79 3.36 -4.89 -7.40
CA PHE A 79 3.39 -6.20 -6.79
C PHE A 79 4.82 -6.71 -6.57
N THR A 80 4.99 -7.57 -5.57
CA THR A 80 6.22 -8.34 -5.35
C THR A 80 6.05 -9.83 -5.66
N GLY A 81 4.80 -10.29 -5.71
CA GLY A 81 4.45 -11.70 -5.86
C GLY A 81 4.52 -12.50 -4.55
N GLY A 82 4.67 -11.82 -3.41
CA GLY A 82 4.65 -12.45 -2.09
C GLY A 82 3.25 -12.81 -1.62
N HIS A 83 3.18 -13.71 -0.66
CA HIS A 83 1.95 -14.21 -0.05
C HIS A 83 2.05 -14.22 1.48
N ASN A 84 0.90 -14.16 2.15
CA ASN A 84 0.78 -14.23 3.61
C ASN A 84 1.62 -13.16 4.34
N PHE A 85 1.67 -11.94 3.81
CA PHE A 85 2.41 -10.82 4.37
C PHE A 85 2.09 -10.63 5.86
N HIS A 86 3.13 -10.39 6.64
CA HIS A 86 3.10 -10.27 8.11
C HIS A 86 2.67 -11.55 8.84
N GLY A 87 2.53 -12.66 8.14
CA GLY A 87 2.21 -13.96 8.71
C GLY A 87 3.46 -14.81 8.96
N ARG A 88 3.36 -15.77 9.90
CA ARG A 88 4.47 -16.72 10.18
C ARG A 88 4.81 -17.64 8.99
N PHE A 89 3.93 -17.70 7.99
CA PHE A 89 4.09 -18.49 6.77
C PHE A 89 4.20 -17.58 5.54
N GLU A 90 4.78 -16.39 5.72
CA GLU A 90 5.08 -15.51 4.61
C GLU A 90 6.08 -16.16 3.66
N TYR A 91 5.81 -16.08 2.36
CA TYR A 91 6.68 -16.67 1.35
C TYR A 91 6.60 -15.92 0.03
N LEU A 92 7.63 -16.06 -0.78
CA LEU A 92 7.72 -15.52 -2.13
C LEU A 92 8.10 -16.65 -3.10
N PRO A 93 7.18 -17.06 -4.00
CA PRO A 93 7.53 -18.03 -5.04
C PRO A 93 8.60 -17.49 -5.99
N VAL A 94 9.62 -18.30 -6.27
CA VAL A 94 10.70 -17.89 -7.20
C VAL A 94 10.19 -17.47 -8.58
N PRO A 95 9.22 -18.16 -9.23
CA PRO A 95 8.66 -17.70 -10.49
C PRO A 95 8.01 -16.32 -10.40
N SER A 96 7.34 -15.98 -9.29
CA SER A 96 6.73 -14.67 -9.06
C SER A 96 7.79 -13.57 -8.91
N LEU A 97 8.88 -13.88 -8.21
CA LEU A 97 10.02 -12.97 -8.08
C LEU A 97 10.65 -12.66 -9.44
N LEU A 98 10.92 -13.70 -10.25
CA LEU A 98 11.47 -13.53 -11.61
C LEU A 98 10.54 -12.70 -12.49
N LYS A 99 9.23 -12.92 -12.37
CA LYS A 99 8.23 -12.14 -13.12
C LYS A 99 8.20 -10.67 -12.67
N CYS A 100 8.37 -10.39 -11.39
CA CYS A 100 8.50 -9.03 -10.87
C CYS A 100 9.74 -8.34 -11.46
N VAL A 101 10.88 -9.02 -11.50
CA VAL A 101 12.11 -8.50 -12.12
C VAL A 101 11.90 -8.19 -13.61
N GLU A 102 11.23 -9.07 -14.35
CA GLU A 102 10.89 -8.84 -15.76
C GLU A 102 10.07 -7.55 -15.96
N VAL A 103 9.05 -7.34 -15.11
CA VAL A 103 8.24 -6.12 -15.14
C VAL A 103 9.08 -4.87 -14.85
N LEU A 104 9.95 -4.93 -13.83
CA LEU A 104 10.84 -3.81 -13.50
C LEU A 104 11.77 -3.44 -14.66
N VAL A 105 12.35 -4.44 -15.32
CA VAL A 105 13.20 -4.21 -16.51
C VAL A 105 12.40 -3.52 -17.62
N LYS A 106 11.18 -3.99 -17.91
CA LYS A 106 10.31 -3.38 -18.92
C LYS A 106 9.88 -1.96 -18.54
N LEU A 107 9.64 -1.71 -17.24
CA LEU A 107 9.22 -0.40 -16.74
C LEU A 107 10.30 0.69 -16.94
N VAL A 108 11.60 0.34 -16.82
CA VAL A 108 12.71 1.28 -16.96
C VAL A 108 13.28 1.37 -18.38
N GLN A 109 12.90 0.47 -19.27
CA GLN A 109 13.25 0.55 -20.69
C GLN A 109 12.47 1.71 -21.35
N LYS A 110 13.19 2.49 -22.18
CA LYS A 110 12.61 3.57 -22.99
C LYS A 110 12.05 3.01 -24.30
#